data_fd7d21009a4da0ba854bce05a40f1d00
#
_entry.id   fd7d21009a4da0ba854bce05a40f1d00
#
_cell.length_a   1.000
_cell.length_b   1.000
_cell.length_c   1.000
_cell.angle_alpha   90.00
_cell.angle_beta   90.00
_cell.angle_gamma   90.00
#
_symmetry.space_group_name_H-M   'P 1'
#
loop_
_entity.id
_entity.type
_entity.pdbx_description
1 polymer ?
#
loop_
_entity_poly.entity_id
_entity_poly.type
_entity_poly.pdbx_seq_one_letter_code
_entity_poly.pdbx_strand_id
1 'polypeptide(L)'
;MIDARVRLALLWVSQVARVVADWCLRLTTVLGLTAAGSNSAWYLATAAFIAPFVILAPLNGCLSNGLPRRAVLFGSSAFTLVVLASVAATGGYWLPCLAVVALGSAVYSPARYAVLPAAASDARVPLARVNALVEMGGAAAIVAGIWLGIDLCPGGAPPRLSFDAPVVNALLALNVLCLLTSLATRFPSDVLRPEPPAQAVAGFFRDCGRILRVPAARVPVLALAGFQAVVTAGAWPLIQPLVEGGASRFADLLSVLTYVGAGAALGCLAAGIQGNPRRNPGLAPFGATGLLIVLLTLMASSDGAGELPRVTCTLLGFMGGLVNVPLRAAYMAAVPADARGNGMAVMNTAIYLLTTFLSLLMFGLLEIKLIESPAGQLAFLACLSAVGAATAWWLYLPQAVENVVECLMAPMYRIRVHGPGASRIPREGPLILVSNHSAYIDPAWIFKIVPRQVRPMMTSVFYDLPGMKWAMRHLFQAIRVPLATFRREAPELKEAIEILRGGGCVLVFPEAMLRRTPDQLLRRFGRGVWHILQEMPETQVVVIWIEGGWGSWASYFNGKPFQNKRPDWRRHIDLAVEEAQVLPPDIRADQWKTREYLMRRCLGCRRYLGLPVPELEEPTKEEAGEREA
;
A
#
# COMPACT_ATOMS: atom_id res chain seq x y z
N MET A 1 -15.43 -6.17 -38.21
CA MET A 1 -15.30 -6.25 -36.72
C MET A 1 -14.47 -5.07 -36.24
N ILE A 2 -14.91 -4.36 -35.21
CA ILE A 2 -14.16 -3.23 -34.62
C ILE A 2 -12.84 -3.76 -34.03
N ASP A 3 -11.71 -3.11 -34.27
CA ASP A 3 -10.41 -3.46 -33.70
C ASP A 3 -10.45 -3.50 -32.15
N ALA A 4 -9.73 -4.40 -31.52
CA ALA A 4 -9.69 -4.55 -30.08
C ALA A 4 -9.16 -3.31 -29.36
N ARG A 5 -8.23 -2.57 -29.98
CA ARG A 5 -7.72 -1.29 -29.46
C ARG A 5 -8.78 -0.19 -29.49
N VAL A 6 -9.60 -0.15 -30.54
CA VAL A 6 -10.73 0.77 -30.64
C VAL A 6 -11.79 0.45 -29.58
N ARG A 7 -12.09 -0.84 -29.37
CA ARG A 7 -13.01 -1.27 -28.29
C ARG A 7 -12.49 -0.87 -26.91
N LEU A 8 -11.19 -1.01 -26.66
CA LEU A 8 -10.56 -0.54 -25.41
C LEU A 8 -10.69 0.97 -25.24
N ALA A 9 -10.48 1.75 -26.31
CA ALA A 9 -10.66 3.21 -26.30
C ALA A 9 -12.12 3.58 -26.02
N LEU A 10 -13.08 2.89 -26.63
CA LEU A 10 -14.52 3.12 -26.38
C LEU A 10 -14.93 2.75 -24.94
N LEU A 11 -14.36 1.69 -24.36
CA LEU A 11 -14.53 1.37 -22.94
C LEU A 11 -14.00 2.51 -22.05
N TRP A 12 -12.84 3.06 -22.40
CA TRP A 12 -12.25 4.18 -21.67
C TRP A 12 -13.13 5.45 -21.78
N VAL A 13 -13.64 5.77 -22.97
CA VAL A 13 -14.59 6.89 -23.18
C VAL A 13 -15.87 6.68 -22.37
N SER A 14 -16.45 5.48 -22.40
CA SER A 14 -17.62 5.13 -21.59
C SER A 14 -17.39 5.41 -20.09
N GLN A 15 -16.22 5.01 -19.60
CA GLN A 15 -15.85 5.22 -18.21
C GLN A 15 -15.70 6.71 -17.87
N VAL A 16 -14.97 7.47 -18.70
CA VAL A 16 -14.76 8.91 -18.49
C VAL A 16 -16.11 9.63 -18.49
N ALA A 17 -16.95 9.38 -19.50
CA ALA A 17 -18.28 9.97 -19.59
C ALA A 17 -19.14 9.66 -18.34
N ARG A 18 -19.09 8.41 -17.84
CA ARG A 18 -19.81 8.02 -16.63
C ARG A 18 -19.34 8.77 -15.40
N VAL A 19 -18.03 8.86 -15.18
CA VAL A 19 -17.47 9.55 -14.01
C VAL A 19 -17.76 11.05 -14.07
N VAL A 20 -17.65 11.67 -15.25
CA VAL A 20 -18.05 13.09 -15.46
C VAL A 20 -19.51 13.29 -15.08
N ALA A 21 -20.41 12.43 -15.58
CA ALA A 21 -21.85 12.54 -15.28
C ALA A 21 -22.16 12.36 -13.79
N ASP A 22 -21.54 11.36 -13.14
CA ASP A 22 -21.74 11.07 -11.72
C ASP A 22 -21.28 12.25 -10.84
N TRP A 23 -20.12 12.85 -11.12
CA TRP A 23 -19.61 13.99 -10.36
C TRP A 23 -20.34 15.30 -10.67
N CYS A 24 -20.73 15.52 -11.91
CA CYS A 24 -21.58 16.65 -12.30
C CYS A 24 -22.93 16.59 -11.56
N LEU A 25 -23.63 15.45 -11.60
CA LEU A 25 -24.91 15.26 -10.91
C LEU A 25 -24.75 15.44 -9.39
N ARG A 26 -23.71 14.88 -8.80
CA ARG A 26 -23.43 15.02 -7.37
C ARG A 26 -23.21 16.48 -6.98
N LEU A 27 -22.36 17.21 -7.71
CA LEU A 27 -22.10 18.61 -7.41
C LEU A 27 -23.35 19.47 -7.62
N THR A 28 -24.07 19.27 -8.71
CA THR A 28 -25.32 20.00 -8.98
C THR A 28 -26.36 19.74 -7.87
N THR A 29 -26.40 18.50 -7.32
CA THR A 29 -27.23 18.18 -6.15
C THR A 29 -26.79 18.99 -4.92
N VAL A 30 -25.49 19.08 -4.68
CA VAL A 30 -24.95 19.91 -3.57
C VAL A 30 -25.33 21.37 -3.75
N LEU A 31 -25.11 21.94 -4.94
CA LEU A 31 -25.49 23.33 -5.26
C LEU A 31 -26.98 23.60 -5.05
N GLY A 32 -27.85 22.66 -5.46
CA GLY A 32 -29.30 22.77 -5.26
C GLY A 32 -29.70 22.70 -3.78
N LEU A 33 -29.09 21.85 -2.98
CA LEU A 33 -29.34 21.75 -1.54
C LEU A 33 -28.78 22.96 -0.78
N THR A 34 -27.61 23.46 -1.15
CA THR A 34 -27.01 24.68 -0.56
C THR A 34 -27.87 25.91 -0.87
N ALA A 35 -28.36 26.05 -2.10
CA ALA A 35 -29.29 27.12 -2.48
C ALA A 35 -30.63 27.05 -1.72
N ALA A 36 -31.03 25.85 -1.29
CA ALA A 36 -32.17 25.62 -0.39
C ALA A 36 -31.87 25.86 1.10
N GLY A 37 -30.66 26.32 1.44
CA GLY A 37 -30.25 26.64 2.82
C GLY A 37 -29.62 25.49 3.61
N SER A 38 -29.25 24.39 2.96
CA SER A 38 -28.60 23.26 3.66
C SER A 38 -27.08 23.44 3.75
N ASN A 39 -26.55 23.61 4.95
CA ASN A 39 -25.12 23.63 5.23
C ASN A 39 -24.48 22.21 5.21
N SER A 40 -25.31 21.19 5.24
CA SER A 40 -24.93 19.77 5.28
C SER A 40 -25.01 19.09 3.90
N ALA A 41 -25.30 19.85 2.84
CA ALA A 41 -25.58 19.39 1.48
C ALA A 41 -24.55 18.38 0.93
N TRP A 42 -23.25 18.64 1.12
CA TRP A 42 -22.18 17.76 0.67
C TRP A 42 -22.22 16.38 1.31
N TYR A 43 -22.42 16.34 2.63
CA TYR A 43 -22.42 15.09 3.39
C TYR A 43 -23.62 14.24 3.05
N LEU A 44 -24.79 14.87 2.92
CA LEU A 44 -26.01 14.19 2.51
C LEU A 44 -25.95 13.65 1.08
N ALA A 45 -25.46 14.46 0.13
CA ALA A 45 -25.26 14.03 -1.25
C ALA A 45 -24.21 12.92 -1.35
N THR A 46 -23.14 12.99 -0.53
CA THR A 46 -22.12 11.94 -0.45
C THR A 46 -22.71 10.64 0.06
N ALA A 47 -23.44 10.66 1.16
CA ALA A 47 -24.08 9.46 1.70
C ALA A 47 -25.09 8.87 0.71
N ALA A 48 -25.94 9.70 0.09
CA ALA A 48 -26.93 9.26 -0.91
C ALA A 48 -26.28 8.60 -2.14
N PHE A 49 -25.12 9.10 -2.59
CA PHE A 49 -24.40 8.53 -3.71
C PHE A 49 -23.66 7.24 -3.37
N ILE A 50 -23.06 7.15 -2.16
CA ILE A 50 -22.20 6.02 -1.78
C ILE A 50 -22.98 4.86 -1.16
N ALA A 51 -24.07 5.10 -0.44
CA ALA A 51 -24.86 4.05 0.20
C ALA A 51 -25.31 2.92 -0.75
N PRO A 52 -25.75 3.18 -2.00
CA PRO A 52 -26.06 2.13 -2.97
C PRO A 52 -24.91 1.17 -3.27
N PHE A 53 -23.67 1.63 -3.24
CA PHE A 53 -22.50 0.76 -3.43
C PHE A 53 -22.31 -0.23 -2.27
N VAL A 54 -22.66 0.15 -1.06
CA VAL A 54 -22.66 -0.75 0.12
C VAL A 54 -23.79 -1.77 0.00
N ILE A 55 -25.01 -1.30 -0.32
CA ILE A 55 -26.21 -2.13 -0.38
C ILE A 55 -26.06 -3.21 -1.47
N LEU A 56 -25.54 -2.84 -2.64
CA LEU A 56 -25.38 -3.73 -3.78
C LEU A 56 -24.07 -4.54 -3.77
N ALA A 57 -23.14 -4.26 -2.87
CA ALA A 57 -21.84 -4.95 -2.83
C ALA A 57 -21.94 -6.48 -2.84
N PRO A 58 -22.85 -7.14 -2.07
CA PRO A 58 -22.98 -8.59 -2.08
C PRO A 58 -23.46 -9.15 -3.44
N LEU A 59 -24.23 -8.36 -4.19
CA LEU A 59 -24.76 -8.75 -5.50
C LEU A 59 -23.82 -8.44 -6.65
N ASN A 60 -22.88 -7.53 -6.48
CA ASN A 60 -21.97 -7.08 -7.53
C ASN A 60 -21.10 -8.20 -8.11
N GLY A 61 -20.70 -9.17 -7.29
CA GLY A 61 -20.00 -10.38 -7.74
C GLY A 61 -20.82 -11.20 -8.72
N CYS A 62 -22.08 -11.44 -8.40
CA CYS A 62 -23.02 -12.17 -9.26
C CYS A 62 -23.29 -11.41 -10.57
N LEU A 63 -23.57 -10.12 -10.47
CA LEU A 63 -23.90 -9.30 -11.65
C LEU A 63 -22.70 -9.13 -12.60
N SER A 64 -21.49 -8.94 -12.06
CA SER A 64 -20.28 -8.72 -12.88
C SER A 64 -19.67 -9.99 -13.43
N ASN A 65 -19.87 -11.17 -12.81
CA ASN A 65 -19.28 -12.44 -13.23
C ASN A 65 -20.31 -13.35 -13.93
N GLY A 66 -21.58 -13.25 -13.57
CA GLY A 66 -22.65 -14.11 -14.06
C GLY A 66 -23.33 -13.63 -15.34
N LEU A 67 -23.27 -12.34 -15.61
CA LEU A 67 -23.86 -11.73 -16.80
C LEU A 67 -22.76 -11.24 -17.77
N PRO A 68 -23.06 -11.21 -19.11
CA PRO A 68 -22.14 -10.58 -20.06
C PRO A 68 -21.86 -9.14 -19.65
N ARG A 69 -20.60 -8.81 -19.37
CA ARG A 69 -20.23 -7.49 -18.83
C ARG A 69 -20.69 -6.34 -19.71
N ARG A 70 -20.72 -6.55 -21.04
CA ARG A 70 -21.34 -5.62 -21.97
C ARG A 70 -22.82 -5.34 -21.63
N ALA A 71 -23.60 -6.39 -21.32
CA ALA A 71 -25.01 -6.22 -20.96
C ALA A 71 -25.19 -5.48 -19.63
N VAL A 72 -24.29 -5.72 -18.67
CA VAL A 72 -24.29 -5.00 -17.38
C VAL A 72 -23.94 -3.52 -17.58
N LEU A 73 -22.89 -3.21 -18.36
CA LEU A 73 -22.50 -1.82 -18.67
C LEU A 73 -23.60 -1.08 -19.45
N PHE A 74 -24.19 -1.72 -20.44
CA PHE A 74 -25.30 -1.17 -21.22
C PHE A 74 -26.55 -0.98 -20.35
N GLY A 75 -26.98 -2.01 -19.63
CA GLY A 75 -28.19 -1.97 -18.81
C GLY A 75 -28.11 -0.93 -17.69
N SER A 76 -26.95 -0.80 -17.02
CA SER A 76 -26.76 0.23 -16.00
C SER A 76 -26.77 1.65 -16.59
N SER A 77 -26.22 1.85 -17.79
CA SER A 77 -26.26 3.14 -18.49
C SER A 77 -27.67 3.47 -18.97
N ALA A 78 -28.39 2.48 -19.51
CA ALA A 78 -29.80 2.63 -19.89
C ALA A 78 -30.70 2.98 -18.71
N PHE A 79 -30.51 2.26 -17.58
CA PHE A 79 -31.22 2.54 -16.32
C PHE A 79 -31.03 3.99 -15.89
N THR A 80 -29.76 4.46 -15.83
CA THR A 80 -29.47 5.85 -15.44
C THR A 80 -30.09 6.86 -16.38
N LEU A 81 -30.00 6.62 -17.69
CA LEU A 81 -30.60 7.51 -18.68
C LEU A 81 -32.12 7.62 -18.53
N VAL A 82 -32.81 6.48 -18.33
CA VAL A 82 -34.25 6.43 -18.10
C VAL A 82 -34.64 7.19 -16.82
N VAL A 83 -33.89 6.97 -15.73
CA VAL A 83 -34.13 7.66 -14.44
C VAL A 83 -33.99 9.18 -14.62
N LEU A 84 -32.88 9.64 -15.21
CA LEU A 84 -32.65 11.07 -15.46
C LEU A 84 -33.73 11.69 -16.33
N ALA A 85 -34.09 11.04 -17.44
CA ALA A 85 -35.13 11.53 -18.34
C ALA A 85 -36.51 11.56 -17.66
N SER A 86 -36.88 10.52 -16.89
CA SER A 86 -38.15 10.47 -16.18
C SER A 86 -38.25 11.54 -15.11
N VAL A 87 -37.17 11.73 -14.31
CA VAL A 87 -37.13 12.77 -13.27
C VAL A 87 -37.16 14.17 -13.88
N ALA A 88 -36.48 14.40 -15.02
CA ALA A 88 -36.50 15.66 -15.72
C ALA A 88 -37.91 15.98 -16.32
N ALA A 89 -38.60 14.97 -16.85
CA ALA A 89 -39.95 15.10 -17.38
C ALA A 89 -41.02 15.43 -16.29
N THR A 90 -40.79 14.91 -15.06
CA THR A 90 -41.72 15.13 -13.93
C THR A 90 -41.35 16.32 -13.05
N GLY A 91 -40.23 16.98 -13.29
CA GLY A 91 -39.73 18.08 -12.47
C GLY A 91 -39.34 17.64 -11.07
N GLY A 92 -38.66 16.48 -10.93
CA GLY A 92 -38.29 15.90 -9.64
C GLY A 92 -37.10 16.59 -8.96
N TYR A 93 -36.80 16.16 -7.75
CA TYR A 93 -35.71 16.71 -6.93
C TYR A 93 -34.34 16.02 -7.17
N TRP A 94 -33.28 16.79 -7.03
CA TRP A 94 -31.88 16.34 -7.25
C TRP A 94 -31.45 15.19 -6.35
N LEU A 95 -31.71 15.25 -5.05
CA LEU A 95 -31.22 14.26 -4.09
C LEU A 95 -31.82 12.85 -4.30
N PRO A 96 -33.15 12.67 -4.45
CA PRO A 96 -33.71 11.37 -4.81
C PRO A 96 -33.20 10.85 -6.16
N CYS A 97 -33.05 11.74 -7.15
CA CYS A 97 -32.48 11.38 -8.45
C CYS A 97 -31.06 10.85 -8.29
N LEU A 98 -30.20 11.56 -7.55
CA LEU A 98 -28.84 11.14 -7.26
C LEU A 98 -28.77 9.74 -6.62
N ALA A 99 -29.61 9.50 -5.61
CA ALA A 99 -29.65 8.21 -4.91
C ALA A 99 -30.06 7.05 -5.82
N VAL A 100 -31.05 7.26 -6.71
CA VAL A 100 -31.49 6.23 -7.66
C VAL A 100 -30.46 6.04 -8.79
N VAL A 101 -29.89 7.11 -9.33
CA VAL A 101 -28.81 7.03 -10.34
C VAL A 101 -27.60 6.30 -9.80
N ALA A 102 -27.27 6.49 -8.52
CA ALA A 102 -26.16 5.82 -7.87
C ALA A 102 -26.31 4.28 -7.81
N LEU A 103 -27.52 3.72 -7.87
CA LEU A 103 -27.72 2.28 -8.04
C LEU A 103 -27.13 1.78 -9.36
N GLY A 104 -27.36 2.53 -10.46
CA GLY A 104 -26.76 2.23 -11.75
C GLY A 104 -25.23 2.33 -11.73
N SER A 105 -24.68 3.36 -11.06
CA SER A 105 -23.23 3.55 -10.90
C SER A 105 -22.60 2.43 -10.06
N ALA A 106 -23.29 1.98 -9.00
CA ALA A 106 -22.85 0.89 -8.15
C ALA A 106 -22.75 -0.46 -8.88
N VAL A 107 -23.59 -0.71 -9.86
CA VAL A 107 -23.54 -1.89 -10.73
C VAL A 107 -22.51 -1.73 -11.85
N TYR A 108 -22.42 -0.54 -12.45
CA TYR A 108 -21.48 -0.23 -13.52
C TYR A 108 -20.02 -0.39 -13.10
N SER A 109 -19.66 0.13 -11.93
CA SER A 109 -18.27 0.24 -11.49
C SER A 109 -17.52 -1.11 -11.38
N PRO A 110 -18.04 -2.16 -10.72
CA PRO A 110 -17.38 -3.47 -10.68
C PRO A 110 -17.28 -4.14 -12.04
N ALA A 111 -18.33 -4.06 -12.86
CA ALA A 111 -18.36 -4.65 -14.20
C ALA A 111 -17.27 -4.07 -15.10
N ARG A 112 -17.05 -2.75 -15.02
CA ARG A 112 -15.99 -2.03 -15.72
C ARG A 112 -14.58 -2.57 -15.39
N TYR A 113 -14.27 -2.76 -14.11
CA TYR A 113 -12.97 -3.29 -13.70
C TYR A 113 -12.80 -4.78 -14.05
N ALA A 114 -13.89 -5.55 -14.00
CA ALA A 114 -13.87 -6.97 -14.31
C ALA A 114 -13.55 -7.26 -15.78
N VAL A 115 -13.85 -6.34 -16.71
CA VAL A 115 -13.57 -6.50 -18.14
C VAL A 115 -12.14 -6.14 -18.53
N LEU A 116 -11.39 -5.38 -17.70
CA LEU A 116 -10.07 -4.86 -18.05
C LEU A 116 -9.02 -5.94 -18.40
N PRO A 117 -8.93 -7.08 -17.69
CA PRO A 117 -7.99 -8.14 -18.08
C PRO A 117 -8.25 -8.68 -19.48
N ALA A 118 -9.52 -8.93 -19.84
CA ALA A 118 -9.90 -9.40 -21.15
C ALA A 118 -9.63 -8.34 -22.23
N ALA A 119 -9.97 -7.08 -21.95
CA ALA A 119 -9.72 -5.96 -22.85
C ALA A 119 -8.21 -5.75 -23.11
N ALA A 120 -7.38 -5.87 -22.07
CA ALA A 120 -5.92 -5.80 -22.15
C ALA A 120 -5.34 -6.93 -23.01
N SER A 121 -5.80 -8.16 -22.78
CA SER A 121 -5.39 -9.36 -23.53
C SER A 121 -5.74 -9.23 -25.02
N ASP A 122 -6.98 -8.93 -25.34
CA ASP A 122 -7.48 -8.80 -26.71
C ASP A 122 -6.80 -7.67 -27.48
N ALA A 123 -6.55 -6.53 -26.81
CA ALA A 123 -5.85 -5.38 -27.38
C ALA A 123 -4.32 -5.56 -27.45
N ARG A 124 -3.77 -6.62 -26.85
CA ARG A 124 -2.32 -6.86 -26.69
C ARG A 124 -1.59 -5.68 -26.01
N VAL A 125 -2.22 -5.12 -24.97
CA VAL A 125 -1.66 -4.03 -24.15
C VAL A 125 -1.41 -4.56 -22.74
N PRO A 126 -0.28 -4.26 -22.11
CA PRO A 126 -0.03 -4.66 -20.72
C PRO A 126 -1.13 -4.17 -19.77
N LEU A 127 -1.69 -5.05 -18.93
CA LEU A 127 -2.78 -4.73 -17.99
C LEU A 127 -2.44 -3.54 -17.08
N ALA A 128 -1.17 -3.43 -16.65
CA ALA A 128 -0.71 -2.29 -15.85
C ALA A 128 -0.90 -0.95 -16.58
N ARG A 129 -0.68 -0.92 -17.91
CA ARG A 129 -0.87 0.27 -18.72
C ARG A 129 -2.36 0.62 -18.90
N VAL A 130 -3.20 -0.41 -19.06
CA VAL A 130 -4.67 -0.23 -19.13
C VAL A 130 -5.20 0.32 -17.82
N ASN A 131 -4.78 -0.24 -16.68
CA ASN A 131 -5.17 0.24 -15.35
C ASN A 131 -4.72 1.70 -15.13
N ALA A 132 -3.49 2.05 -15.52
CA ALA A 132 -2.99 3.42 -15.39
C ALA A 132 -3.85 4.42 -16.21
N LEU A 133 -4.22 4.08 -17.45
CA LEU A 133 -5.10 4.90 -18.29
C LEU A 133 -6.49 5.06 -17.67
N VAL A 134 -7.03 4.00 -17.08
CA VAL A 134 -8.33 4.00 -16.40
C VAL A 134 -8.33 4.92 -15.19
N GLU A 135 -7.30 4.83 -14.35
CA GLU A 135 -7.17 5.67 -13.15
C GLU A 135 -6.91 7.14 -13.51
N MET A 136 -6.03 7.41 -14.48
CA MET A 136 -5.79 8.77 -14.98
C MET A 136 -7.05 9.41 -15.58
N GLY A 137 -7.76 8.64 -16.41
CA GLY A 137 -9.02 9.09 -17.00
C GLY A 137 -10.09 9.35 -15.95
N GLY A 138 -10.15 8.51 -14.90
CA GLY A 138 -11.03 8.69 -13.75
C GLY A 138 -10.74 10.00 -12.99
N ALA A 139 -9.48 10.27 -12.69
CA ALA A 139 -9.06 11.49 -12.00
C ALA A 139 -9.41 12.76 -12.81
N ALA A 140 -9.09 12.78 -14.11
CA ALA A 140 -9.45 13.88 -15.00
C ALA A 140 -10.97 14.07 -15.12
N ALA A 141 -11.72 12.96 -15.16
CA ALA A 141 -13.18 12.99 -15.25
C ALA A 141 -13.85 13.56 -13.98
N ILE A 142 -13.28 13.33 -12.80
CA ILE A 142 -13.74 13.95 -11.54
C ILE A 142 -13.66 15.48 -11.67
N VAL A 143 -12.51 15.99 -12.07
CA VAL A 143 -12.30 17.45 -12.26
C VAL A 143 -13.24 18.01 -13.31
N ALA A 144 -13.37 17.33 -14.45
CA ALA A 144 -14.29 17.74 -15.53
C ALA A 144 -15.76 17.73 -15.10
N GLY A 145 -16.19 16.75 -14.28
CA GLY A 145 -17.55 16.67 -13.77
C GLY A 145 -17.86 17.78 -12.76
N ILE A 146 -16.92 18.10 -11.87
CA ILE A 146 -17.04 19.22 -10.94
C ILE A 146 -17.13 20.55 -11.72
N TRP A 147 -16.22 20.75 -12.69
CA TRP A 147 -16.24 21.93 -13.56
C TRP A 147 -17.57 22.09 -14.28
N LEU A 148 -18.03 21.04 -14.96
CA LEU A 148 -19.26 21.06 -15.72
C LEU A 148 -20.49 21.41 -14.85
N GLY A 149 -20.53 20.90 -13.61
CA GLY A 149 -21.59 21.22 -12.66
C GLY A 149 -21.60 22.68 -12.23
N ILE A 150 -20.43 23.33 -12.11
CA ILE A 150 -20.32 24.75 -11.76
C ILE A 150 -20.66 25.63 -12.98
N ASP A 151 -20.05 25.31 -14.13
CA ASP A 151 -20.18 26.12 -15.36
C ASP A 151 -21.62 26.17 -15.90
N LEU A 152 -22.33 25.05 -15.81
CA LEU A 152 -23.73 24.96 -16.25
C LEU A 152 -24.75 25.41 -15.21
N CYS A 153 -24.29 25.78 -13.99
CA CYS A 153 -25.15 26.30 -12.92
C CYS A 153 -24.59 27.60 -12.31
N PRO A 154 -24.33 28.67 -13.10
CA PRO A 154 -23.63 29.89 -12.63
C PRO A 154 -24.39 30.67 -11.56
N GLY A 155 -25.70 30.48 -11.44
CA GLY A 155 -26.58 31.11 -10.43
C GLY A 155 -27.05 30.12 -9.35
N GLY A 156 -26.39 28.95 -9.23
CA GLY A 156 -26.86 27.84 -8.42
C GLY A 156 -27.71 26.87 -9.26
N ALA A 157 -27.87 25.64 -8.75
CA ALA A 157 -28.69 24.65 -9.43
C ALA A 157 -30.17 25.01 -9.34
N PRO A 158 -30.95 24.77 -10.41
CA PRO A 158 -32.41 24.98 -10.35
C PRO A 158 -33.00 24.06 -9.26
N PRO A 159 -34.10 24.47 -8.59
CA PRO A 159 -34.66 23.71 -7.47
C PRO A 159 -35.16 22.31 -7.87
N ARG A 160 -35.46 22.13 -9.15
CA ARG A 160 -35.91 20.86 -9.73
C ARG A 160 -35.21 20.57 -11.05
N LEU A 161 -35.11 19.27 -11.39
CA LEU A 161 -34.64 18.84 -12.68
C LEU A 161 -35.72 19.15 -13.75
N SER A 162 -35.30 19.82 -14.83
CA SER A 162 -36.14 20.01 -16.01
C SER A 162 -35.28 20.00 -17.28
N PHE A 163 -35.88 19.70 -18.42
CA PHE A 163 -35.17 19.74 -19.70
C PHE A 163 -34.71 21.16 -20.12
N ASP A 164 -35.26 22.19 -19.50
CA ASP A 164 -34.84 23.56 -19.73
C ASP A 164 -33.46 23.89 -19.12
N ALA A 165 -33.02 23.09 -18.16
CA ALA A 165 -31.74 23.28 -17.52
C ALA A 165 -30.58 22.70 -18.35
N PRO A 166 -29.57 23.50 -18.76
CA PRO A 166 -28.45 23.04 -19.58
C PRO A 166 -27.70 21.87 -18.96
N VAL A 167 -27.57 21.84 -17.62
CA VAL A 167 -26.91 20.75 -16.90
C VAL A 167 -27.62 19.40 -17.04
N VAL A 168 -28.95 19.40 -17.11
CA VAL A 168 -29.75 18.18 -17.34
C VAL A 168 -29.49 17.63 -18.73
N ASN A 169 -29.45 18.49 -19.74
CA ASN A 169 -29.16 18.10 -21.13
C ASN A 169 -27.73 17.55 -21.25
N ALA A 170 -26.75 18.16 -20.57
CA ALA A 170 -25.38 17.66 -20.52
C ALA A 170 -25.30 16.28 -19.85
N LEU A 171 -26.00 16.06 -18.73
CA LEU A 171 -26.08 14.77 -18.05
C LEU A 171 -26.72 13.69 -18.96
N LEU A 172 -27.78 14.01 -19.65
CA LEU A 172 -28.42 13.12 -20.63
C LEU A 172 -27.47 12.77 -21.77
N ALA A 173 -26.80 13.77 -22.37
CA ALA A 173 -25.83 13.56 -23.45
C ALA A 173 -24.67 12.67 -23.05
N LEU A 174 -24.11 12.87 -21.84
CA LEU A 174 -23.05 12.03 -21.29
C LEU A 174 -23.51 10.57 -21.06
N ASN A 175 -24.73 10.37 -20.58
CA ASN A 175 -25.29 9.03 -20.40
C ASN A 175 -25.66 8.35 -21.74
N VAL A 176 -26.10 9.10 -22.76
CA VAL A 176 -26.24 8.58 -24.12
C VAL A 176 -24.89 8.15 -24.70
N LEU A 177 -23.85 8.97 -24.53
CA LEU A 177 -22.49 8.62 -24.94
C LEU A 177 -22.01 7.33 -24.23
N CYS A 178 -22.23 7.23 -22.91
CA CYS A 178 -21.92 6.05 -22.14
C CYS A 178 -22.67 4.81 -22.64
N LEU A 179 -23.96 4.95 -22.95
CA LEU A 179 -24.81 3.89 -23.51
C LEU A 179 -24.29 3.41 -24.87
N LEU A 180 -24.04 4.32 -25.79
CA LEU A 180 -23.59 4.02 -27.16
C LEU A 180 -22.20 3.34 -27.15
N THR A 181 -21.26 3.86 -26.35
CA THR A 181 -19.91 3.31 -26.27
C THR A 181 -19.90 1.94 -25.59
N SER A 182 -20.81 1.68 -24.63
CA SER A 182 -20.94 0.37 -23.99
C SER A 182 -21.34 -0.75 -24.97
N LEU A 183 -22.04 -0.44 -26.05
CA LEU A 183 -22.41 -1.39 -27.10
C LEU A 183 -21.19 -2.03 -27.79
N ALA A 184 -20.08 -1.30 -27.85
CA ALA A 184 -18.83 -1.76 -28.47
C ALA A 184 -17.90 -2.56 -27.53
N THR A 185 -18.24 -2.69 -26.25
CA THR A 185 -17.36 -3.29 -25.20
C THR A 185 -17.46 -4.82 -25.14
N ARG A 186 -17.50 -5.52 -26.29
CA ARG A 186 -17.45 -6.98 -26.35
C ARG A 186 -16.02 -7.45 -26.54
N PHE A 187 -15.48 -8.18 -25.56
CA PHE A 187 -14.16 -8.77 -25.61
C PHE A 187 -14.27 -10.31 -25.63
N PRO A 188 -13.72 -11.00 -26.66
CA PRO A 188 -13.80 -12.45 -26.79
C PRO A 188 -13.17 -13.23 -25.63
N SER A 189 -12.11 -12.69 -25.01
CA SER A 189 -11.45 -13.31 -23.86
C SER A 189 -12.21 -13.16 -22.54
N ASP A 190 -13.38 -12.52 -22.54
CA ASP A 190 -14.19 -12.30 -21.35
C ASP A 190 -14.98 -13.56 -21.00
N VAL A 191 -14.47 -14.32 -20.01
CA VAL A 191 -15.04 -15.60 -19.56
C VAL A 191 -16.05 -15.35 -18.43
N LEU A 192 -17.27 -15.81 -18.64
CA LEU A 192 -18.33 -15.75 -17.63
C LEU A 192 -18.21 -16.92 -16.64
N ARG A 193 -18.49 -16.62 -15.37
CA ARG A 193 -18.60 -17.61 -14.29
C ARG A 193 -19.92 -17.38 -13.56
N PRO A 194 -21.03 -17.86 -14.10
CA PRO A 194 -22.34 -17.66 -13.49
C PRO A 194 -22.43 -18.38 -12.16
N GLU A 195 -22.83 -17.65 -11.13
CA GLU A 195 -23.17 -18.18 -9.81
C GLU A 195 -24.59 -17.78 -9.45
N PRO A 196 -25.37 -18.63 -8.77
CA PRO A 196 -26.69 -18.28 -8.26
C PRO A 196 -26.58 -17.08 -7.30
N PRO A 197 -27.49 -16.07 -7.39
CA PRO A 197 -27.41 -14.87 -6.55
C PRO A 197 -27.31 -15.17 -5.05
N ALA A 198 -28.05 -16.16 -4.56
CA ALA A 198 -28.00 -16.55 -3.14
C ALA A 198 -26.62 -17.09 -2.73
N GLN A 199 -25.94 -17.86 -3.62
CA GLN A 199 -24.61 -18.37 -3.36
C GLN A 199 -23.56 -17.25 -3.41
N ALA A 200 -23.67 -16.31 -4.34
CA ALA A 200 -22.78 -15.16 -4.45
C ALA A 200 -22.88 -14.27 -3.19
N VAL A 201 -24.10 -13.99 -2.73
CA VAL A 201 -24.35 -13.21 -1.49
C VAL A 201 -23.77 -13.95 -0.27
N ALA A 202 -24.07 -15.24 -0.12
CA ALA A 202 -23.53 -16.05 0.99
C ALA A 202 -21.99 -16.14 0.93
N GLY A 203 -21.43 -16.29 -0.29
CA GLY A 203 -19.99 -16.28 -0.55
C GLY A 203 -19.33 -14.97 -0.13
N PHE A 204 -19.91 -13.84 -0.50
CA PHE A 204 -19.42 -12.52 -0.11
C PHE A 204 -19.35 -12.35 1.42
N PHE A 205 -20.41 -12.64 2.15
CA PHE A 205 -20.42 -12.52 3.62
C PHE A 205 -19.47 -13.50 4.30
N ARG A 206 -19.36 -14.73 3.78
CA ARG A 206 -18.38 -15.72 4.26
C ARG A 206 -16.95 -15.18 4.08
N ASP A 207 -16.62 -14.63 2.92
CA ASP A 207 -15.29 -14.11 2.62
C ASP A 207 -15.01 -12.82 3.41
N CYS A 208 -16.00 -11.95 3.62
CA CYS A 208 -15.90 -10.84 4.58
C CYS A 208 -15.47 -11.33 5.96
N GLY A 209 -16.19 -12.34 6.49
CA GLY A 209 -15.87 -12.92 7.80
C GLY A 209 -14.48 -13.55 7.85
N ARG A 210 -14.06 -14.25 6.82
CA ARG A 210 -12.74 -14.87 6.72
C ARG A 210 -11.61 -13.83 6.64
N ILE A 211 -11.75 -12.84 5.77
CA ILE A 211 -10.75 -11.78 5.58
C ILE A 211 -10.60 -10.94 6.85
N LEU A 212 -11.70 -10.55 7.47
CA LEU A 212 -11.68 -9.72 8.69
C LEU A 212 -11.21 -10.48 9.94
N ARG A 213 -11.20 -11.82 9.92
CA ARG A 213 -10.55 -12.62 10.98
C ARG A 213 -9.03 -12.63 10.89
N VAL A 214 -8.46 -12.34 9.72
CA VAL A 214 -7.01 -12.27 9.52
C VAL A 214 -6.52 -10.87 9.93
N PRO A 215 -5.77 -10.71 11.05
CA PRO A 215 -5.31 -9.40 11.52
C PRO A 215 -4.50 -8.63 10.46
N ALA A 216 -3.66 -9.34 9.70
CA ALA A 216 -2.84 -8.76 8.64
C ALA A 216 -3.66 -8.16 7.47
N ALA A 217 -4.91 -8.60 7.26
CA ALA A 217 -5.83 -8.03 6.28
C ALA A 217 -6.76 -6.99 6.93
N ARG A 218 -7.29 -7.30 8.12
CA ARG A 218 -8.24 -6.44 8.84
C ARG A 218 -7.67 -5.06 9.13
N VAL A 219 -6.45 -5.00 9.65
CA VAL A 219 -5.82 -3.74 10.05
C VAL A 219 -5.64 -2.78 8.87
N PRO A 220 -4.99 -3.17 7.75
CA PRO A 220 -4.85 -2.27 6.61
C PRO A 220 -6.18 -1.82 5.99
N VAL A 221 -7.18 -2.70 5.91
CA VAL A 221 -8.48 -2.32 5.29
C VAL A 221 -9.25 -1.32 6.14
N LEU A 222 -9.26 -1.49 7.47
CA LEU A 222 -9.93 -0.53 8.37
C LEU A 222 -9.18 0.81 8.42
N ALA A 223 -7.85 0.80 8.44
CA ALA A 223 -7.04 2.02 8.37
C ALA A 223 -7.26 2.76 7.04
N LEU A 224 -7.31 2.04 5.92
CA LEU A 224 -7.59 2.61 4.60
C LEU A 224 -9.01 3.19 4.53
N ALA A 225 -10.00 2.49 5.07
CA ALA A 225 -11.38 2.93 5.10
C ALA A 225 -11.56 4.20 5.96
N GLY A 226 -10.93 4.24 7.14
CA GLY A 226 -10.92 5.43 8.00
C GLY A 226 -10.25 6.63 7.34
N PHE A 227 -9.07 6.42 6.77
CA PHE A 227 -8.36 7.44 6.02
C PHE A 227 -9.22 8.02 4.88
N GLN A 228 -9.80 7.15 4.06
CA GLN A 228 -10.60 7.56 2.90
C GLN A 228 -11.88 8.30 3.32
N ALA A 229 -12.51 7.88 4.42
CA ALA A 229 -13.67 8.56 4.99
C ALA A 229 -13.32 9.99 5.44
N VAL A 230 -12.19 10.16 6.15
CA VAL A 230 -11.72 11.49 6.61
C VAL A 230 -11.36 12.40 5.43
N VAL A 231 -10.66 11.88 4.42
CA VAL A 231 -10.32 12.66 3.21
C VAL A 231 -11.57 13.10 2.47
N THR A 232 -12.56 12.20 2.31
CA THR A 232 -13.82 12.52 1.62
C THR A 232 -14.65 13.54 2.39
N ALA A 233 -14.74 13.42 3.72
CA ALA A 233 -15.44 14.38 4.56
C ALA A 233 -14.71 15.74 4.59
N GLY A 234 -13.37 15.72 4.68
CA GLY A 234 -12.52 16.91 4.72
C GLY A 234 -12.45 17.69 3.41
N ALA A 235 -12.88 17.11 2.30
CA ALA A 235 -12.93 17.82 1.03
C ALA A 235 -13.91 19.00 1.06
N TRP A 236 -15.06 18.86 1.74
CA TRP A 236 -16.10 19.89 1.74
C TRP A 236 -15.66 21.22 2.36
N PRO A 237 -15.20 21.30 3.61
CA PRO A 237 -14.80 22.58 4.19
C PRO A 237 -13.67 23.29 3.41
N LEU A 238 -12.94 22.57 2.57
CA LEU A 238 -11.89 23.13 1.71
C LEU A 238 -12.46 23.71 0.41
N ILE A 239 -13.42 23.04 -0.20
CA ILE A 239 -13.97 23.46 -1.50
C ILE A 239 -15.23 24.30 -1.38
N GLN A 240 -15.90 24.27 -0.24
CA GLN A 240 -17.14 25.04 -0.01
C GLN A 240 -17.01 26.52 -0.36
N PRO A 241 -16.00 27.28 0.13
CA PRO A 241 -15.88 28.69 -0.20
C PRO A 241 -15.64 28.96 -1.70
N LEU A 242 -15.00 27.98 -2.39
CA LEU A 242 -14.74 28.07 -3.83
C LEU A 242 -15.99 27.76 -4.64
N VAL A 243 -16.82 26.83 -4.17
CA VAL A 243 -18.10 26.48 -4.79
C VAL A 243 -19.14 27.60 -4.60
N GLU A 244 -19.23 28.18 -3.42
CA GLU A 244 -20.12 29.29 -3.10
C GLU A 244 -19.76 30.58 -3.87
N GLY A 245 -18.47 30.77 -4.21
CA GLY A 245 -17.98 31.85 -5.06
C GLY A 245 -18.35 31.72 -6.54
N GLY A 246 -18.92 30.60 -6.96
CA GLY A 246 -19.39 30.35 -8.31
C GLY A 246 -18.30 30.39 -9.39
N ALA A 247 -18.65 30.82 -10.60
CA ALA A 247 -17.73 30.81 -11.73
C ALA A 247 -16.48 31.69 -11.54
N SER A 248 -16.54 32.75 -10.71
CA SER A 248 -15.42 33.64 -10.44
C SER A 248 -14.27 32.94 -9.66
N ARG A 249 -14.57 31.89 -8.89
CA ARG A 249 -13.60 31.09 -8.11
C ARG A 249 -13.23 29.77 -8.77
N PHE A 250 -13.69 29.53 -9.99
CA PHE A 250 -13.41 28.26 -10.68
C PHE A 250 -11.92 28.02 -10.92
N ALA A 251 -11.16 29.05 -11.29
CA ALA A 251 -9.71 28.95 -11.48
C ALA A 251 -8.99 28.50 -10.19
N ASP A 252 -9.46 28.97 -9.04
CA ASP A 252 -8.92 28.60 -7.73
C ASP A 252 -9.23 27.13 -7.42
N LEU A 253 -10.48 26.67 -7.67
CA LEU A 253 -10.88 25.28 -7.50
C LEU A 253 -10.06 24.36 -8.40
N LEU A 254 -9.90 24.70 -9.68
CA LEU A 254 -9.09 23.94 -10.62
C LEU A 254 -7.62 23.88 -10.17
N SER A 255 -7.11 25.00 -9.67
CA SER A 255 -5.76 25.07 -9.08
C SER A 255 -5.62 24.09 -7.90
N VAL A 256 -6.53 24.14 -6.92
CA VAL A 256 -6.55 23.22 -5.76
C VAL A 256 -6.56 21.76 -6.22
N LEU A 257 -7.46 21.37 -7.11
CA LEU A 257 -7.59 20.01 -7.61
C LEU A 257 -6.34 19.56 -8.37
N THR A 258 -5.71 20.45 -9.14
CA THR A 258 -4.46 20.18 -9.88
C THR A 258 -3.31 19.91 -8.91
N TYR A 259 -3.13 20.76 -7.90
CA TYR A 259 -2.04 20.57 -6.92
C TYR A 259 -2.24 19.34 -6.04
N VAL A 260 -3.47 19.06 -5.60
CA VAL A 260 -3.80 17.81 -4.86
C VAL A 260 -3.55 16.59 -5.75
N GLY A 261 -3.97 16.63 -7.00
CA GLY A 261 -3.76 15.53 -7.96
C GLY A 261 -2.28 15.28 -8.25
N ALA A 262 -1.51 16.34 -8.50
CA ALA A 262 -0.06 16.26 -8.70
C ALA A 262 0.66 15.70 -7.46
N GLY A 263 0.29 16.20 -6.28
CA GLY A 263 0.78 15.68 -5.01
C GLY A 263 0.48 14.20 -4.84
N ALA A 264 -0.75 13.77 -5.10
CA ALA A 264 -1.14 12.36 -5.01
C ALA A 264 -0.35 11.47 -5.96
N ALA A 265 -0.10 11.91 -7.19
CA ALA A 265 0.75 11.19 -8.14
C ALA A 265 2.19 11.03 -7.61
N LEU A 266 2.78 12.11 -7.08
CA LEU A 266 4.12 12.07 -6.48
C LEU A 266 4.17 11.17 -5.24
N GLY A 267 3.17 11.22 -4.38
CA GLY A 267 3.06 10.37 -3.19
C GLY A 267 2.91 8.89 -3.54
N CYS A 268 2.10 8.56 -4.53
CA CYS A 268 1.96 7.20 -5.05
C CYS A 268 3.27 6.70 -5.65
N LEU A 269 3.99 7.55 -6.40
CA LEU A 269 5.30 7.23 -6.97
C LEU A 269 6.33 6.97 -5.86
N ALA A 270 6.40 7.85 -4.87
CA ALA A 270 7.29 7.69 -3.71
C ALA A 270 7.01 6.38 -2.94
N ALA A 271 5.74 6.07 -2.70
CA ALA A 271 5.34 4.81 -2.08
C ALA A 271 5.70 3.57 -2.95
N GLY A 272 5.61 3.71 -4.28
CA GLY A 272 5.95 2.66 -5.24
C GLY A 272 7.46 2.38 -5.34
N ILE A 273 8.33 3.35 -5.05
CA ILE A 273 9.79 3.18 -5.03
C ILE A 273 10.22 2.25 -3.89
N GLN A 274 9.47 2.21 -2.79
CA GLN A 274 9.72 1.26 -1.70
C GLN A 274 9.40 -0.17 -2.16
N GLY A 275 10.42 -0.85 -2.69
CA GLY A 275 10.27 -2.18 -3.31
C GLY A 275 10.03 -3.34 -2.34
N ASN A 276 10.23 -3.15 -1.02
CA ASN A 276 10.05 -4.21 -0.03
C ASN A 276 8.60 -4.20 0.50
N PRO A 277 7.78 -5.22 0.16
CA PRO A 277 6.36 -5.26 0.53
C PRO A 277 6.12 -5.28 2.05
N ARG A 278 7.10 -5.74 2.84
CA ARG A 278 7.01 -5.74 4.30
C ARG A 278 7.15 -4.33 4.89
N ARG A 279 8.03 -3.50 4.33
CA ARG A 279 8.33 -2.16 4.85
C ARG A 279 7.37 -1.10 4.33
N ASN A 280 6.77 -1.36 3.19
CA ASN A 280 5.89 -0.42 2.53
C ASN A 280 4.80 0.14 3.47
N PRO A 281 4.10 -0.67 4.32
CA PRO A 281 3.12 -0.15 5.28
C PRO A 281 3.69 0.87 6.28
N GLY A 282 5.00 0.84 6.53
CA GLY A 282 5.70 1.82 7.37
C GLY A 282 5.75 3.24 6.81
N LEU A 283 5.25 3.48 5.60
CA LEU A 283 5.05 4.83 5.06
C LEU A 283 3.72 5.45 5.54
N ALA A 284 2.73 4.63 5.90
CA ALA A 284 1.42 5.11 6.33
C ALA A 284 1.44 6.02 7.57
N PRO A 285 2.26 5.78 8.63
CA PRO A 285 2.40 6.71 9.75
C PRO A 285 2.81 8.13 9.33
N PHE A 286 3.76 8.26 8.40
CA PHE A 286 4.21 9.56 7.89
C PHE A 286 3.09 10.25 7.11
N GLY A 287 2.40 9.51 6.24
CA GLY A 287 1.27 10.04 5.49
C GLY A 287 0.11 10.48 6.39
N ALA A 288 -0.23 9.68 7.41
CA ALA A 288 -1.30 10.00 8.37
C ALA A 288 -0.94 11.23 9.23
N THR A 289 0.31 11.33 9.71
CA THR A 289 0.79 12.50 10.46
C THR A 289 0.81 13.74 9.56
N GLY A 290 1.27 13.61 8.33
CA GLY A 290 1.25 14.69 7.36
C GLY A 290 -0.16 15.18 7.03
N LEU A 291 -1.13 14.28 6.91
CA LEU A 291 -2.54 14.65 6.76
C LEU A 291 -3.04 15.45 7.97
N LEU A 292 -2.74 15.00 9.19
CA LEU A 292 -3.08 15.75 10.41
C LEU A 292 -2.49 17.16 10.40
N ILE A 293 -1.20 17.30 10.08
CA ILE A 293 -0.54 18.61 10.00
C ILE A 293 -1.21 19.50 8.96
N VAL A 294 -1.54 18.95 7.79
CA VAL A 294 -2.24 19.68 6.73
C VAL A 294 -3.62 20.17 7.21
N LEU A 295 -4.40 19.31 7.87
CA LEU A 295 -5.72 19.68 8.40
C LEU A 295 -5.60 20.80 9.46
N LEU A 296 -4.61 20.72 10.36
CA LEU A 296 -4.36 21.76 11.37
C LEU A 296 -3.90 23.08 10.72
N THR A 297 -3.08 23.03 9.68
CA THR A 297 -2.66 24.20 8.90
C THR A 297 -3.85 24.87 8.21
N LEU A 298 -4.72 24.06 7.61
CA LEU A 298 -5.94 24.56 6.95
C LEU A 298 -6.91 25.17 7.96
N MET A 299 -7.07 24.55 9.13
CA MET A 299 -7.87 25.10 10.21
C MET A 299 -7.35 26.47 10.68
N ALA A 300 -6.04 26.60 10.85
CA ALA A 300 -5.40 27.88 11.24
C ALA A 300 -5.48 28.96 10.14
N SER A 301 -5.67 28.57 8.88
CA SER A 301 -5.79 29.48 7.74
C SER A 301 -7.24 29.82 7.40
N SER A 302 -8.23 29.13 7.99
CA SER A 302 -9.65 29.31 7.67
C SER A 302 -10.24 30.64 8.15
N ASP A 303 -9.56 31.33 9.07
CA ASP A 303 -10.00 32.62 9.60
C ASP A 303 -9.61 33.81 8.70
N GLY A 304 -8.83 33.58 7.63
CA GLY A 304 -8.42 34.58 6.67
C GLY A 304 -8.90 34.22 5.25
N ALA A 305 -9.50 35.16 4.52
CA ALA A 305 -9.93 35.02 3.14
C ALA A 305 -8.77 34.85 2.13
N GLY A 306 -7.70 34.13 2.54
CA GLY A 306 -6.51 33.89 1.73
C GLY A 306 -6.67 32.68 0.78
N GLU A 307 -5.96 32.73 -0.36
CA GLU A 307 -5.80 31.58 -1.26
C GLU A 307 -5.21 30.39 -0.49
N LEU A 308 -5.75 29.20 -0.70
CA LEU A 308 -5.18 27.97 -0.17
C LEU A 308 -3.75 27.78 -0.71
N PRO A 309 -2.72 27.71 0.17
CA PRO A 309 -1.35 27.61 -0.30
C PRO A 309 -1.17 26.40 -1.21
N ARG A 310 -0.67 26.60 -2.42
CA ARG A 310 -0.42 25.53 -3.42
C ARG A 310 0.39 24.37 -2.84
N VAL A 311 1.37 24.72 -1.98
CA VAL A 311 2.20 23.73 -1.26
C VAL A 311 1.33 22.84 -0.35
N THR A 312 0.40 23.41 0.40
CA THR A 312 -0.50 22.67 1.31
C THR A 312 -1.39 21.69 0.53
N CYS A 313 -1.93 22.13 -0.62
CA CYS A 313 -2.70 21.25 -1.52
C CYS A 313 -1.85 20.10 -2.07
N THR A 314 -0.62 20.40 -2.51
CA THR A 314 0.32 19.37 -2.99
C THR A 314 0.67 18.38 -1.88
N LEU A 315 0.94 18.87 -0.67
CA LEU A 315 1.22 18.01 0.48
C LEU A 315 0.03 17.14 0.87
N LEU A 316 -1.19 17.68 0.81
CA LEU A 316 -2.41 16.90 1.06
C LEU A 316 -2.49 15.67 0.14
N GLY A 317 -2.31 15.88 -1.15
CA GLY A 317 -2.29 14.79 -2.12
C GLY A 317 -1.14 13.81 -1.89
N PHE A 318 0.08 14.33 -1.67
CA PHE A 318 1.29 13.53 -1.44
C PHE A 318 1.14 12.60 -0.22
N MET A 319 0.67 13.13 0.90
CA MET A 319 0.41 12.35 2.11
C MET A 319 -0.67 11.30 1.88
N GLY A 320 -1.68 11.62 1.07
CA GLY A 320 -2.69 10.67 0.64
C GLY A 320 -2.10 9.46 -0.11
N GLY A 321 -1.17 9.68 -1.01
CA GLY A 321 -0.46 8.62 -1.73
C GLY A 321 0.36 7.72 -0.81
N LEU A 322 1.05 8.30 0.19
CA LEU A 322 1.83 7.56 1.18
C LEU A 322 0.99 6.68 2.12
N VAL A 323 -0.31 6.94 2.27
CA VAL A 323 -1.23 6.08 3.03
C VAL A 323 -1.89 5.04 2.13
N ASN A 324 -2.46 5.48 1.01
CA ASN A 324 -3.33 4.66 0.17
C ASN A 324 -2.57 3.47 -0.44
N VAL A 325 -1.44 3.73 -1.10
CA VAL A 325 -0.69 2.68 -1.83
C VAL A 325 -0.18 1.58 -0.88
N PRO A 326 0.51 1.91 0.24
CA PRO A 326 1.02 0.90 1.14
C PRO A 326 -0.05 0.05 1.81
N LEU A 327 -1.12 0.68 2.31
CA LEU A 327 -2.18 -0.05 3.00
C LEU A 327 -2.97 -0.94 2.05
N ARG A 328 -3.23 -0.50 0.82
CA ARG A 328 -3.87 -1.30 -0.23
C ARG A 328 -3.01 -2.51 -0.61
N ALA A 329 -1.70 -2.31 -0.78
CA ALA A 329 -0.77 -3.39 -1.09
C ALA A 329 -0.66 -4.41 0.06
N ALA A 330 -0.57 -3.95 1.31
CA ALA A 330 -0.53 -4.80 2.50
C ALA A 330 -1.82 -5.63 2.63
N TYR A 331 -2.99 -5.00 2.44
CA TYR A 331 -4.27 -5.68 2.44
C TYR A 331 -4.31 -6.79 1.38
N MET A 332 -4.02 -6.46 0.13
CA MET A 332 -4.09 -7.42 -0.97
C MET A 332 -3.12 -8.60 -0.82
N ALA A 333 -1.94 -8.35 -0.22
CA ALA A 333 -0.98 -9.40 0.08
C ALA A 333 -1.47 -10.36 1.19
N ALA A 334 -2.28 -9.85 2.14
CA ALA A 334 -2.77 -10.61 3.29
C ALA A 334 -4.11 -11.33 3.04
N VAL A 335 -4.81 -11.02 1.95
CA VAL A 335 -6.07 -11.70 1.60
C VAL A 335 -5.79 -13.17 1.27
N PRO A 336 -6.52 -14.14 1.91
CA PRO A 336 -6.40 -15.55 1.60
C PRO A 336 -6.59 -15.84 0.11
N ALA A 337 -5.80 -16.78 -0.44
CA ALA A 337 -5.75 -17.04 -1.87
C ALA A 337 -7.11 -17.42 -2.48
N ASP A 338 -7.91 -18.16 -1.73
CA ASP A 338 -9.25 -18.61 -2.10
C ASP A 338 -10.33 -17.51 -1.96
N ALA A 339 -10.06 -16.44 -1.19
CA ALA A 339 -10.93 -15.27 -1.04
C ALA A 339 -10.53 -14.07 -1.90
N ARG A 340 -9.44 -14.17 -2.69
CA ARG A 340 -8.92 -13.05 -3.52
C ARG A 340 -9.94 -12.49 -4.50
N GLY A 341 -10.85 -13.34 -5.03
CA GLY A 341 -11.90 -12.89 -5.92
C GLY A 341 -12.81 -11.81 -5.32
N ASN A 342 -13.16 -11.97 -4.05
CA ASN A 342 -13.99 -11.02 -3.31
C ASN A 342 -13.17 -9.96 -2.54
N GLY A 343 -11.84 -10.10 -2.45
CA GLY A 343 -10.99 -9.21 -1.65
C GLY A 343 -11.15 -7.73 -1.98
N MET A 344 -11.18 -7.38 -3.27
CA MET A 344 -11.41 -5.99 -3.70
C MET A 344 -12.82 -5.48 -3.34
N ALA A 345 -13.83 -6.35 -3.48
CA ALA A 345 -15.20 -6.00 -3.11
C ALA A 345 -15.33 -5.73 -1.61
N VAL A 346 -14.72 -6.58 -0.77
CA VAL A 346 -14.69 -6.40 0.70
C VAL A 346 -13.99 -5.10 1.09
N MET A 347 -12.85 -4.79 0.47
CA MET A 347 -12.13 -3.53 0.70
C MET A 347 -12.98 -2.31 0.34
N ASN A 348 -13.56 -2.31 -0.86
CA ASN A 348 -14.40 -1.20 -1.31
C ASN A 348 -15.64 -1.04 -0.42
N THR A 349 -16.26 -2.15 -0.01
CA THR A 349 -17.41 -2.13 0.93
C THR A 349 -17.02 -1.51 2.26
N ALA A 350 -15.86 -1.86 2.83
CA ALA A 350 -15.38 -1.25 4.08
C ALA A 350 -15.15 0.26 3.93
N ILE A 351 -14.53 0.68 2.81
CA ILE A 351 -14.30 2.10 2.49
C ILE A 351 -15.64 2.84 2.38
N TYR A 352 -16.56 2.33 1.57
CA TYR A 352 -17.84 2.98 1.32
C TYR A 352 -18.71 3.01 2.57
N LEU A 353 -18.75 1.92 3.34
CA LEU A 353 -19.50 1.86 4.60
C LEU A 353 -19.03 2.93 5.58
N LEU A 354 -17.72 3.02 5.80
CA LEU A 354 -17.16 3.99 6.75
C LEU A 354 -17.27 5.43 6.24
N THR A 355 -17.14 5.64 4.93
CA THR A 355 -17.37 6.96 4.31
C THR A 355 -18.83 7.39 4.44
N THR A 356 -19.78 6.49 4.20
CA THR A 356 -21.22 6.77 4.40
C THR A 356 -21.51 7.08 5.85
N PHE A 357 -20.99 6.25 6.76
CA PHE A 357 -21.17 6.47 8.21
C PHE A 357 -20.64 7.84 8.65
N LEU A 358 -19.39 8.18 8.28
CA LEU A 358 -18.81 9.46 8.65
C LEU A 358 -19.56 10.64 7.99
N SER A 359 -20.01 10.48 6.75
CA SER A 359 -20.81 11.52 6.08
C SER A 359 -22.15 11.76 6.79
N LEU A 360 -22.86 10.69 7.20
CA LEU A 360 -24.08 10.81 7.98
C LEU A 360 -23.84 11.37 9.39
N LEU A 361 -22.72 11.02 10.01
CA LEU A 361 -22.32 11.61 11.29
C LEU A 361 -22.06 13.11 11.16
N MET A 362 -21.28 13.54 10.15
CA MET A 362 -21.03 14.95 9.87
C MET A 362 -22.34 15.71 9.56
N PHE A 363 -23.21 15.09 8.78
CA PHE A 363 -24.56 15.63 8.52
C PHE A 363 -25.31 15.86 9.85
N GLY A 364 -25.39 14.84 10.71
CA GLY A 364 -26.10 14.95 11.99
C GLY A 364 -25.48 16.00 12.91
N LEU A 365 -24.14 16.07 13.01
CA LEU A 365 -23.44 17.06 13.84
C LEU A 365 -23.68 18.51 13.38
N LEU A 366 -23.83 18.71 12.08
CA LEU A 366 -24.20 20.02 11.50
C LEU A 366 -25.66 20.37 11.78
N GLU A 367 -26.60 19.44 11.63
CA GLU A 367 -28.02 19.67 11.87
C GLU A 367 -28.31 20.02 13.35
N ILE A 368 -27.59 19.39 14.28
CA ILE A 368 -27.70 19.74 15.72
C ILE A 368 -26.80 20.94 16.11
N LYS A 369 -26.19 21.59 15.13
CA LYS A 369 -25.38 22.81 15.31
C LYS A 369 -24.16 22.65 16.22
N LEU A 370 -23.58 21.44 16.30
CA LEU A 370 -22.40 21.19 17.14
C LEU A 370 -21.08 21.61 16.44
N ILE A 371 -21.02 21.57 15.11
CA ILE A 371 -19.84 21.88 14.29
C ILE A 371 -20.20 22.80 13.10
N GLU A 372 -20.85 23.92 13.32
CA GLU A 372 -21.37 24.80 12.25
C GLU A 372 -20.26 25.41 11.37
N SER A 373 -19.12 25.80 11.98
CA SER A 373 -18.05 26.47 11.26
C SER A 373 -17.16 25.52 10.48
N PRO A 374 -16.60 25.92 9.32
CA PRO A 374 -15.58 25.14 8.61
C PRO A 374 -14.40 24.76 9.49
N ALA A 375 -13.94 25.67 10.38
CA ALA A 375 -12.90 25.40 11.36
C ALA A 375 -13.30 24.28 12.33
N GLY A 376 -14.55 24.27 12.82
CA GLY A 376 -15.07 23.22 13.71
C GLY A 376 -15.13 21.85 13.01
N GLN A 377 -15.53 21.81 11.73
CA GLN A 377 -15.51 20.61 10.91
C GLN A 377 -14.09 20.07 10.74
N LEU A 378 -13.13 20.96 10.40
CA LEU A 378 -11.71 20.59 10.26
C LEU A 378 -11.12 20.13 11.60
N ALA A 379 -11.46 20.76 12.72
CA ALA A 379 -11.02 20.35 14.05
C ALA A 379 -11.49 18.93 14.40
N PHE A 380 -12.76 18.61 14.15
CA PHE A 380 -13.30 17.27 14.36
C PHE A 380 -12.57 16.22 13.52
N LEU A 381 -12.33 16.51 12.23
CA LEU A 381 -11.60 15.63 11.33
C LEU A 381 -10.12 15.51 11.71
N ALA A 382 -9.51 16.58 12.22
CA ALA A 382 -8.15 16.54 12.76
C ALA A 382 -8.05 15.65 14.00
N CYS A 383 -9.04 15.66 14.89
CA CYS A 383 -9.09 14.72 16.02
C CYS A 383 -9.17 13.25 15.55
N LEU A 384 -10.01 12.94 14.57
CA LEU A 384 -10.06 11.59 13.98
C LEU A 384 -8.73 11.23 13.30
N SER A 385 -8.11 12.17 12.58
CA SER A 385 -6.79 11.97 11.96
C SER A 385 -5.69 11.76 12.98
N ALA A 386 -5.74 12.44 14.13
CA ALA A 386 -4.78 12.25 15.23
C ALA A 386 -4.86 10.82 15.80
N VAL A 387 -6.08 10.31 16.03
CA VAL A 387 -6.28 8.92 16.43
C VAL A 387 -5.78 7.95 15.37
N GLY A 388 -6.06 8.22 14.10
CA GLY A 388 -5.57 7.44 12.97
C GLY A 388 -4.04 7.43 12.88
N ALA A 389 -3.39 8.58 13.02
CA ALA A 389 -1.93 8.72 13.03
C ALA A 389 -1.30 7.99 14.22
N ALA A 390 -1.82 8.17 15.43
CA ALA A 390 -1.35 7.46 16.62
C ALA A 390 -1.45 5.93 16.45
N THR A 391 -2.58 5.46 15.92
CA THR A 391 -2.80 4.04 15.61
C THR A 391 -1.81 3.54 14.55
N ALA A 392 -1.59 4.31 13.48
CA ALA A 392 -0.63 3.95 12.43
C ALA A 392 0.80 3.85 12.98
N TRP A 393 1.24 4.80 13.83
CA TRP A 393 2.52 4.74 14.50
C TRP A 393 2.63 3.53 15.42
N TRP A 394 1.60 3.23 16.19
CA TRP A 394 1.61 2.04 17.06
C TRP A 394 1.75 0.73 16.28
N LEU A 395 1.02 0.59 15.18
CA LEU A 395 0.98 -0.65 14.40
C LEU A 395 2.21 -0.84 13.49
N TYR A 396 2.74 0.25 12.93
CA TYR A 396 3.77 0.19 11.89
C TYR A 396 5.09 0.86 12.30
N LEU A 397 5.29 1.13 13.60
CA LEU A 397 6.51 1.75 14.11
C LEU A 397 7.81 1.03 13.67
N PRO A 398 7.91 -0.30 13.75
CA PRO A 398 9.12 -0.99 13.30
C PRO A 398 9.42 -0.75 11.82
N GLN A 399 8.41 -0.85 10.97
CA GLN A 399 8.54 -0.64 9.53
C GLN A 399 8.84 0.83 9.20
N ALA A 400 8.25 1.76 9.94
CA ALA A 400 8.52 3.19 9.80
C ALA A 400 9.99 3.52 10.14
N VAL A 401 10.51 2.98 11.24
CA VAL A 401 11.92 3.14 11.62
C VAL A 401 12.85 2.50 10.58
N GLU A 402 12.53 1.30 10.09
CA GLU A 402 13.31 0.67 9.01
C GLU A 402 13.35 1.56 7.74
N ASN A 403 12.24 2.23 7.40
CA ASN A 403 12.20 3.18 6.26
C ASN A 403 13.08 4.41 6.53
N VAL A 404 13.06 4.97 7.73
CA VAL A 404 13.95 6.08 8.11
C VAL A 404 15.42 5.66 7.99
N VAL A 405 15.77 4.50 8.54
CA VAL A 405 17.14 3.97 8.44
C VAL A 405 17.54 3.80 6.96
N GLU A 406 16.64 3.25 6.13
CA GLU A 406 16.92 3.11 4.70
C GLU A 406 17.12 4.47 4.01
N CYS A 407 16.28 5.47 4.29
CA CYS A 407 16.44 6.82 3.75
C CYS A 407 17.78 7.45 4.16
N LEU A 408 18.20 7.27 5.41
CA LEU A 408 19.49 7.76 5.90
C LEU A 408 20.69 7.03 5.26
N MET A 409 20.52 5.73 4.97
CA MET A 409 21.57 4.92 4.36
C MET A 409 21.63 5.05 2.83
N ALA A 410 20.55 5.45 2.17
CA ALA A 410 20.48 5.52 0.71
C ALA A 410 21.55 6.42 0.06
N PRO A 411 21.90 7.62 0.61
CA PRO A 411 23.00 8.42 0.09
C PRO A 411 24.37 7.82 0.39
N MET A 412 24.50 7.01 1.44
CA MET A 412 25.76 6.43 1.88
C MET A 412 26.13 5.17 1.10
N TYR A 413 25.14 4.31 0.79
CA TYR A 413 25.38 2.97 0.24
C TYR A 413 24.53 2.68 -1.00
N ARG A 414 25.18 2.13 -2.03
CA ARG A 414 24.55 1.60 -3.23
C ARG A 414 24.60 0.07 -3.17
N ILE A 415 23.50 -0.55 -2.83
CA ILE A 415 23.43 -2.01 -2.70
C ILE A 415 23.09 -2.62 -4.06
N ARG A 416 23.91 -3.59 -4.50
CA ARG A 416 23.69 -4.43 -5.67
C ARG A 416 23.54 -5.88 -5.20
N VAL A 417 22.68 -6.63 -5.86
CA VAL A 417 22.39 -8.03 -5.50
C VAL A 417 22.74 -8.92 -6.66
N HIS A 418 23.48 -9.98 -6.37
CA HIS A 418 24.02 -10.92 -7.34
C HIS A 418 23.68 -12.36 -6.93
N GLY A 419 23.78 -13.30 -7.88
CA GLY A 419 23.59 -14.73 -7.63
C GLY A 419 22.14 -15.21 -7.78
N PRO A 420 21.97 -16.53 -7.86
CA PRO A 420 20.69 -17.17 -8.19
C PRO A 420 19.61 -17.00 -7.10
N GLY A 421 20.03 -16.83 -5.84
CA GLY A 421 19.11 -16.62 -4.70
C GLY A 421 18.55 -15.22 -4.61
N ALA A 422 19.08 -14.22 -5.35
CA ALA A 422 18.72 -12.81 -5.22
C ALA A 422 17.21 -12.52 -5.32
N SER A 423 16.49 -13.20 -6.19
CA SER A 423 15.04 -13.07 -6.39
C SER A 423 14.20 -14.19 -5.76
N ARG A 424 14.84 -15.18 -5.13
CA ARG A 424 14.22 -16.42 -4.67
C ARG A 424 14.34 -16.65 -3.16
N ILE A 425 14.60 -15.60 -2.38
CA ILE A 425 14.62 -15.70 -0.91
C ILE A 425 13.22 -16.12 -0.42
N PRO A 426 13.09 -17.22 0.37
CA PRO A 426 11.81 -17.71 0.86
C PRO A 426 11.05 -16.65 1.67
N ARG A 427 9.78 -16.45 1.34
CA ARG A 427 8.92 -15.48 2.05
C ARG A 427 8.30 -16.08 3.31
N GLU A 428 8.19 -17.39 3.39
CA GLU A 428 7.55 -18.14 4.48
C GLU A 428 8.37 -19.38 4.83
N GLY A 429 8.08 -19.99 5.98
CA GLY A 429 8.77 -21.16 6.49
C GLY A 429 10.07 -20.84 7.25
N PRO A 430 10.65 -21.84 7.97
CA PRO A 430 11.87 -21.66 8.74
C PRO A 430 13.06 -21.35 7.85
N LEU A 431 13.78 -20.26 8.15
CA LEU A 431 14.89 -19.77 7.33
C LEU A 431 16.04 -19.26 8.20
N ILE A 432 17.25 -19.74 7.93
CA ILE A 432 18.49 -19.18 8.47
C ILE A 432 19.24 -18.46 7.34
N LEU A 433 19.61 -17.21 7.61
CA LEU A 433 20.53 -16.45 6.78
C LEU A 433 21.91 -16.52 7.41
N VAL A 434 22.90 -16.98 6.65
CA VAL A 434 24.29 -17.09 7.05
C VAL A 434 25.13 -16.14 6.23
N SER A 435 25.92 -15.27 6.85
CA SER A 435 26.75 -14.30 6.14
C SER A 435 28.11 -14.09 6.80
N ASN A 436 29.10 -13.62 6.02
CA ASN A 436 30.33 -13.04 6.53
C ASN A 436 30.05 -11.70 7.25
N HIS A 437 30.96 -11.29 8.15
CA HIS A 437 30.75 -10.12 9.00
C HIS A 437 31.93 -9.14 8.91
N SER A 438 31.75 -8.05 8.16
CA SER A 438 32.80 -7.07 7.87
C SER A 438 32.56 -5.70 8.52
N ALA A 439 31.30 -5.33 8.79
CA ALA A 439 30.94 -4.04 9.31
C ALA A 439 29.71 -4.12 10.26
N TYR A 440 29.57 -3.19 11.22
CA TYR A 440 28.41 -3.15 12.13
C TYR A 440 27.07 -2.93 11.40
N ILE A 441 27.10 -2.40 10.18
CA ILE A 441 25.90 -2.11 9.37
C ILE A 441 25.48 -3.31 8.49
N ASP A 442 26.26 -4.40 8.44
CA ASP A 442 25.96 -5.59 7.62
C ASP A 442 24.49 -6.07 7.75
N PRO A 443 23.89 -6.15 8.95
CA PRO A 443 22.50 -6.56 9.07
C PRO A 443 21.53 -5.66 8.28
N ALA A 444 21.77 -4.35 8.27
CA ALA A 444 20.90 -3.40 7.59
C ALA A 444 20.94 -3.56 6.05
N TRP A 445 22.10 -3.91 5.48
CA TRP A 445 22.22 -4.22 4.06
C TRP A 445 21.46 -5.50 3.70
N ILE A 446 21.53 -6.55 4.55
CA ILE A 446 20.78 -7.78 4.36
C ILE A 446 19.27 -7.53 4.50
N PHE A 447 18.85 -6.75 5.50
CA PHE A 447 17.44 -6.41 5.69
C PHE A 447 16.82 -5.74 4.46
N LYS A 448 17.60 -4.97 3.70
CA LYS A 448 17.10 -4.30 2.49
C LYS A 448 16.62 -5.29 1.42
N ILE A 449 17.24 -6.44 1.29
CA ILE A 449 16.96 -7.41 0.23
C ILE A 449 16.01 -8.53 0.65
N VAL A 450 15.84 -8.77 1.95
CA VAL A 450 15.01 -9.87 2.45
C VAL A 450 13.55 -9.44 2.55
N PRO A 451 12.59 -10.13 1.87
CA PRO A 451 11.20 -9.70 1.77
C PRO A 451 10.34 -10.08 2.99
N ARG A 452 10.97 -10.42 4.11
CA ARG A 452 10.31 -10.84 5.36
C ARG A 452 11.05 -10.33 6.58
N GLN A 453 10.43 -10.46 7.78
CA GLN A 453 11.08 -10.08 9.03
C GLN A 453 12.28 -10.96 9.30
N VAL A 454 13.42 -10.32 9.53
CA VAL A 454 14.67 -10.98 9.91
C VAL A 454 14.98 -10.64 11.35
N ARG A 455 15.30 -11.65 12.15
CA ARG A 455 15.74 -11.49 13.55
C ARG A 455 17.24 -11.72 13.63
N PRO A 456 18.06 -10.68 13.77
CA PRO A 456 19.50 -10.82 13.85
C PRO A 456 19.91 -11.29 15.25
N MET A 457 20.95 -12.10 15.32
CA MET A 457 21.64 -12.40 16.58
C MET A 457 22.63 -11.28 16.90
N MET A 458 22.52 -10.68 18.08
CA MET A 458 23.31 -9.52 18.49
C MET A 458 23.96 -9.71 19.84
N THR A 459 25.25 -9.40 19.94
CA THR A 459 25.98 -9.48 21.22
C THR A 459 25.40 -8.53 22.28
N SER A 460 25.35 -9.01 23.53
CA SER A 460 24.84 -8.26 24.68
C SER A 460 25.55 -6.92 24.91
N VAL A 461 26.81 -6.78 24.49
CA VAL A 461 27.56 -5.51 24.59
C VAL A 461 26.85 -4.35 23.93
N PHE A 462 26.27 -4.57 22.75
CA PHE A 462 25.54 -3.54 22.03
C PHE A 462 24.04 -3.59 22.31
N TYR A 463 23.49 -4.80 22.51
CA TYR A 463 22.08 -4.98 22.81
C TYR A 463 21.64 -4.27 24.09
N ASP A 464 22.47 -4.34 25.15
CA ASP A 464 22.15 -3.83 26.49
C ASP A 464 22.44 -2.32 26.66
N LEU A 465 22.91 -1.61 25.63
CA LEU A 465 23.10 -0.15 25.69
C LEU A 465 21.78 0.58 25.92
N PRO A 466 21.79 1.71 26.68
CA PRO A 466 20.59 2.53 26.89
C PRO A 466 19.91 2.92 25.57
N GLY A 467 18.60 2.74 25.50
CA GLY A 467 17.82 2.96 24.27
C GLY A 467 17.94 1.83 23.24
N MET A 468 19.14 1.24 23.05
CA MET A 468 19.37 0.14 22.11
C MET A 468 18.57 -1.10 22.51
N LYS A 469 18.54 -1.44 23.80
CA LYS A 469 17.77 -2.59 24.32
C LYS A 469 16.30 -2.52 23.92
N TRP A 470 15.69 -1.34 24.08
CA TRP A 470 14.30 -1.13 23.67
C TRP A 470 14.13 -1.29 22.16
N ALA A 471 14.99 -0.65 21.36
CA ALA A 471 14.95 -0.71 19.90
C ALA A 471 15.17 -2.15 19.40
N MET A 472 16.18 -2.85 19.91
CA MET A 472 16.47 -4.23 19.49
C MET A 472 15.35 -5.19 19.85
N ARG A 473 14.73 -5.02 21.03
CA ARG A 473 13.63 -5.88 21.47
C ARG A 473 12.32 -5.61 20.72
N HIS A 474 11.95 -4.34 20.48
CA HIS A 474 10.62 -3.98 19.99
C HIS A 474 10.59 -3.66 18.49
N LEU A 475 11.67 -3.10 17.93
CA LEU A 475 11.72 -2.75 16.52
C LEU A 475 12.31 -3.87 15.66
N PHE A 476 13.49 -4.39 16.06
CA PHE A 476 14.20 -5.39 15.26
C PHE A 476 13.98 -6.83 15.76
N GLN A 477 13.43 -6.99 16.96
CA GLN A 477 13.23 -8.30 17.62
C GLN A 477 14.51 -9.17 17.56
N ALA A 478 15.65 -8.51 17.82
CA ALA A 478 16.95 -9.16 17.78
C ALA A 478 17.12 -10.15 18.94
N ILE A 479 17.77 -11.26 18.65
CA ILE A 479 18.12 -12.27 19.63
C ILE A 479 19.37 -11.81 20.38
N ARG A 480 19.28 -11.72 21.70
CA ARG A 480 20.38 -11.29 22.55
C ARG A 480 21.36 -12.41 22.80
N VAL A 481 22.60 -12.28 22.33
CA VAL A 481 23.70 -13.24 22.54
C VAL A 481 24.56 -12.80 23.71
N PRO A 482 24.60 -13.53 24.83
CA PRO A 482 25.43 -13.19 25.97
C PRO A 482 26.92 -13.38 25.70
N LEU A 483 27.76 -12.58 26.35
CA LEU A 483 29.24 -12.68 26.28
C LEU A 483 29.85 -13.82 27.09
N ALA A 484 29.07 -14.62 27.77
CA ALA A 484 29.63 -15.61 28.73
C ALA A 484 30.33 -16.78 28.03
N THR A 485 31.53 -17.06 28.45
CA THR A 485 32.45 -18.04 27.89
C THR A 485 32.16 -19.49 28.29
N PHE A 486 31.40 -19.73 29.36
CA PHE A 486 31.06 -21.09 29.82
C PHE A 486 29.59 -21.14 30.27
N ARG A 487 28.71 -21.68 29.42
CA ARG A 487 27.34 -21.98 29.82
C ARG A 487 26.93 -23.38 29.39
N ARG A 488 26.30 -24.12 30.31
CA ARG A 488 25.60 -25.38 30.02
C ARG A 488 24.39 -25.20 29.14
N GLU A 489 23.82 -23.99 29.11
CA GLU A 489 22.64 -23.65 28.30
C GLU A 489 22.92 -22.41 27.45
N ALA A 490 22.51 -22.46 26.18
CA ALA A 490 22.56 -21.36 25.21
C ALA A 490 21.14 -20.82 24.95
N PRO A 491 20.63 -19.91 25.80
CA PRO A 491 19.24 -19.41 25.66
C PRO A 491 19.00 -18.74 24.33
N GLU A 492 20.00 -18.13 23.70
CA GLU A 492 19.95 -17.53 22.37
C GLU A 492 19.68 -18.56 21.27
N LEU A 493 20.18 -19.80 21.43
CA LEU A 493 19.88 -20.86 20.46
C LEU A 493 18.47 -21.41 20.66
N LYS A 494 17.98 -21.53 21.90
CA LYS A 494 16.59 -21.90 22.19
C LYS A 494 15.62 -20.87 21.60
N GLU A 495 15.88 -19.58 21.79
CA GLU A 495 15.08 -18.50 21.20
C GLU A 495 15.10 -18.56 19.67
N ALA A 496 16.25 -18.79 19.05
CA ALA A 496 16.35 -18.95 17.59
C ALA A 496 15.53 -20.15 17.08
N ILE A 497 15.57 -21.28 17.79
CA ILE A 497 14.81 -22.49 17.46
C ILE A 497 13.29 -22.22 17.57
N GLU A 498 12.83 -21.54 18.61
CA GLU A 498 11.42 -21.18 18.76
C GLU A 498 10.92 -20.28 17.62
N ILE A 499 11.74 -19.29 17.22
CA ILE A 499 11.46 -18.43 16.08
C ILE A 499 11.31 -19.26 14.80
N LEU A 500 12.22 -20.19 14.55
CA LEU A 500 12.20 -21.04 13.38
C LEU A 500 11.02 -22.02 13.40
N ARG A 501 10.65 -22.59 14.56
CA ARG A 501 9.43 -23.40 14.72
C ARG A 501 8.16 -22.63 14.34
N GLY A 502 8.15 -21.33 14.65
CA GLY A 502 7.09 -20.42 14.20
C GLY A 502 7.17 -20.01 12.72
N GLY A 503 8.05 -20.62 11.92
CA GLY A 503 8.25 -20.26 10.51
C GLY A 503 9.00 -18.94 10.32
N GLY A 504 9.74 -18.46 11.34
CA GLY A 504 10.48 -17.20 11.30
C GLY A 504 11.79 -17.27 10.52
N CYS A 505 12.49 -16.13 10.45
CA CYS A 505 13.79 -15.98 9.79
C CYS A 505 14.82 -15.42 10.76
N VAL A 506 15.96 -16.12 10.90
CA VAL A 506 17.07 -15.75 11.79
C VAL A 506 18.30 -15.41 10.95
N LEU A 507 18.97 -14.29 11.26
CA LEU A 507 20.24 -13.90 10.66
C LEU A 507 21.37 -14.20 11.64
N VAL A 508 22.31 -15.00 11.19
CA VAL A 508 23.49 -15.40 11.95
C VAL A 508 24.77 -14.97 11.23
N PHE A 509 25.68 -14.37 11.96
CA PHE A 509 27.06 -14.17 11.54
C PHE A 509 27.93 -15.17 12.32
N PRO A 510 28.20 -16.36 11.76
CA PRO A 510 28.82 -17.44 12.52
C PRO A 510 30.29 -17.18 12.90
N GLU A 511 30.89 -16.14 12.33
CA GLU A 511 32.22 -15.64 12.69
C GLU A 511 32.27 -15.06 14.11
N ALA A 512 31.11 -14.77 14.72
CA ALA A 512 30.93 -14.17 16.04
C ALA A 512 31.62 -12.80 16.26
N MET A 513 32.49 -12.39 15.39
CA MET A 513 33.21 -11.11 15.42
C MET A 513 33.36 -10.51 14.04
N LEU A 514 33.49 -9.17 13.98
CA LEU A 514 33.82 -8.45 12.75
C LEU A 514 35.24 -8.78 12.29
N ARG A 515 35.43 -8.76 10.98
CA ARG A 515 36.75 -8.81 10.36
C ARG A 515 37.67 -7.74 10.94
N ARG A 516 38.92 -8.10 11.28
CA ARG A 516 39.90 -7.22 11.94
C ARG A 516 41.12 -6.90 11.06
N THR A 517 41.50 -7.80 10.16
CA THR A 517 42.69 -7.69 9.33
C THR A 517 42.37 -7.83 7.84
N PRO A 518 43.19 -7.23 6.96
CA PRO A 518 42.98 -7.36 5.51
C PRO A 518 43.20 -8.78 4.98
N ASP A 519 44.03 -9.57 5.64
CA ASP A 519 44.46 -10.89 5.17
C ASP A 519 43.39 -11.96 5.43
N GLN A 520 42.64 -11.85 6.52
CA GLN A 520 41.59 -12.81 6.88
C GLN A 520 40.23 -12.42 6.28
N LEU A 521 39.90 -13.01 5.15
CA LEU A 521 38.62 -12.75 4.45
C LEU A 521 37.42 -13.29 5.19
N LEU A 522 37.54 -14.47 5.79
CA LEU A 522 36.48 -15.15 6.53
C LEU A 522 37.10 -15.79 7.78
N ARG A 523 36.49 -15.55 8.91
CA ARG A 523 36.84 -16.23 10.17
C ARG A 523 36.14 -17.58 10.23
N ARG A 524 36.71 -18.49 11.06
CA ARG A 524 36.06 -19.78 11.28
C ARG A 524 34.66 -19.63 11.90
N PHE A 525 33.74 -20.42 11.38
CA PHE A 525 32.37 -20.42 11.85
C PHE A 525 32.22 -21.14 13.17
N GLY A 526 31.44 -20.60 14.10
CA GLY A 526 31.06 -21.23 15.36
C GLY A 526 30.05 -22.37 15.17
N ARG A 527 29.79 -23.11 16.26
CA ARG A 527 28.90 -24.29 16.29
C ARG A 527 27.39 -23.95 16.31
N GLY A 528 27.00 -22.69 16.52
CA GLY A 528 25.61 -22.28 16.76
C GLY A 528 24.66 -22.71 15.68
N VAL A 529 25.02 -22.54 14.40
CA VAL A 529 24.15 -22.92 13.26
C VAL A 529 23.96 -24.44 13.21
N TRP A 530 25.00 -25.22 13.47
CA TRP A 530 24.90 -26.68 13.54
C TRP A 530 23.91 -27.12 14.65
N HIS A 531 24.02 -26.57 15.86
CA HIS A 531 23.08 -26.89 16.95
C HIS A 531 21.62 -26.57 16.57
N ILE A 532 21.36 -25.43 15.92
CA ILE A 532 20.01 -25.10 15.45
C ILE A 532 19.51 -26.13 14.43
N LEU A 533 20.36 -26.55 13.49
CA LEU A 533 20.01 -27.50 12.44
C LEU A 533 19.85 -28.94 12.95
N GLN A 534 20.37 -29.30 14.12
CA GLN A 534 20.06 -30.58 14.77
C GLN A 534 18.62 -30.65 15.25
N GLU A 535 18.11 -29.54 15.84
CA GLU A 535 16.74 -29.44 16.35
C GLU A 535 15.71 -29.14 15.23
N MET A 536 16.17 -28.48 14.15
CA MET A 536 15.31 -28.02 13.04
C MET A 536 15.88 -28.46 11.69
N PRO A 537 15.88 -29.78 11.41
CA PRO A 537 16.57 -30.36 10.24
C PRO A 537 16.00 -29.91 8.87
N GLU A 538 14.73 -29.53 8.81
CA GLU A 538 14.06 -29.04 7.59
C GLU A 538 14.26 -27.54 7.33
N THR A 539 15.00 -26.84 8.20
CA THR A 539 15.24 -25.40 8.04
C THR A 539 16.05 -25.13 6.78
N GLN A 540 15.53 -24.23 5.96
CA GLN A 540 16.27 -23.75 4.79
C GLN A 540 17.39 -22.80 5.21
N VAL A 541 18.53 -22.89 4.55
CA VAL A 541 19.68 -22.02 4.75
C VAL A 541 19.97 -21.26 3.47
N VAL A 542 20.07 -19.94 3.58
CA VAL A 542 20.55 -19.04 2.51
C VAL A 542 21.90 -18.50 2.93
N VAL A 543 22.89 -18.68 2.08
CA VAL A 543 24.23 -18.15 2.30
C VAL A 543 24.41 -16.86 1.52
N ILE A 544 24.94 -15.83 2.18
CA ILE A 544 25.13 -14.49 1.63
C ILE A 544 26.59 -14.07 1.83
N TRP A 545 27.22 -13.55 0.77
CA TRP A 545 28.50 -12.87 0.87
C TRP A 545 28.31 -11.38 0.72
N ILE A 546 28.87 -10.61 1.67
CA ILE A 546 28.89 -9.15 1.63
C ILE A 546 30.28 -8.70 1.18
N GLU A 547 30.32 -8.03 0.02
CA GLU A 547 31.53 -7.41 -0.49
C GLU A 547 31.41 -5.88 -0.41
N GLY A 548 32.55 -5.18 -0.23
CA GLY A 548 32.57 -3.73 -0.05
C GLY A 548 32.36 -3.25 1.38
N GLY A 549 31.92 -4.13 2.29
CA GLY A 549 31.74 -3.83 3.72
C GLY A 549 33.08 -3.52 4.42
N TRP A 550 34.15 -4.27 4.10
CA TRP A 550 35.49 -3.97 4.55
C TRP A 550 35.99 -2.67 3.92
N GLY A 551 36.48 -1.76 4.75
CA GLY A 551 36.84 -0.39 4.33
C GLY A 551 35.71 0.63 4.46
N SER A 552 34.47 0.20 4.80
CA SER A 552 33.36 1.12 5.11
C SER A 552 33.59 1.87 6.44
N TRP A 553 32.89 2.96 6.62
CA TRP A 553 32.90 3.75 7.86
C TRP A 553 32.59 2.90 9.11
N ALA A 554 31.75 1.87 8.97
CA ALA A 554 31.34 0.97 10.04
C ALA A 554 32.24 -0.27 10.22
N SER A 555 33.36 -0.40 9.49
CA SER A 555 34.31 -1.51 9.58
C SER A 555 35.54 -1.18 10.41
N TYR A 556 36.36 -2.20 10.76
CA TYR A 556 37.64 -2.01 11.45
C TYR A 556 38.81 -1.64 10.53
N PHE A 557 38.56 -1.40 9.26
CA PHE A 557 39.60 -0.94 8.32
C PHE A 557 40.16 0.42 8.80
N ASN A 558 41.49 0.54 8.94
CA ASN A 558 42.20 1.73 9.41
C ASN A 558 41.74 2.27 10.79
N GLY A 559 41.29 1.40 11.71
CA GLY A 559 40.94 1.79 13.08
C GLY A 559 39.52 1.43 13.51
N LYS A 560 39.10 1.91 14.68
CA LYS A 560 37.78 1.60 15.23
C LYS A 560 36.66 2.11 14.33
N PRO A 561 35.56 1.32 14.18
CA PRO A 561 34.38 1.74 13.44
C PRO A 561 33.84 3.08 13.93
N PHE A 562 33.34 3.88 12.99
CA PHE A 562 32.80 5.25 13.19
C PHE A 562 33.82 6.29 13.68
N GLN A 563 35.08 5.89 13.92
CA GLN A 563 36.19 6.77 14.32
C GLN A 563 37.22 6.78 13.19
N ASN A 564 38.06 7.80 13.10
CA ASN A 564 39.20 7.92 12.16
C ASN A 564 38.86 7.80 10.65
N LYS A 565 37.57 7.85 10.28
CA LYS A 565 37.11 7.79 8.89
C LYS A 565 35.99 8.80 8.64
N ARG A 566 35.91 9.26 7.40
CA ARG A 566 34.74 10.02 6.94
C ARG A 566 33.56 9.08 6.72
N PRO A 567 32.32 9.52 6.94
CA PRO A 567 31.13 8.78 6.54
C PRO A 567 31.18 8.40 5.06
N ASP A 568 30.71 7.20 4.73
CA ASP A 568 30.66 6.72 3.37
C ASP A 568 29.72 7.58 2.53
N TRP A 569 30.05 7.75 1.25
CA TRP A 569 29.20 8.42 0.27
C TRP A 569 29.13 7.59 -1.00
N ARG A 570 27.90 7.14 -1.35
CA ARG A 570 27.63 6.31 -2.55
C ARG A 570 28.52 5.07 -2.66
N ARG A 571 28.94 4.51 -1.53
CA ARG A 571 29.78 3.31 -1.49
C ARG A 571 29.02 2.11 -2.05
N HIS A 572 29.66 1.35 -2.92
CA HIS A 572 29.10 0.12 -3.47
C HIS A 572 29.21 -1.01 -2.44
N ILE A 573 28.07 -1.67 -2.19
CA ILE A 573 27.97 -2.89 -1.40
C ILE A 573 27.34 -3.94 -2.30
N ASP A 574 28.06 -5.01 -2.55
CA ASP A 574 27.61 -6.10 -3.39
C ASP A 574 27.25 -7.30 -2.50
N LEU A 575 26.00 -7.75 -2.61
CA LEU A 575 25.45 -8.89 -1.88
C LEU A 575 25.30 -10.07 -2.84
N ALA A 576 26.13 -11.10 -2.67
CA ALA A 576 26.00 -12.32 -3.45
C ALA A 576 25.18 -13.35 -2.67
N VAL A 577 24.04 -13.78 -3.22
CA VAL A 577 23.06 -14.61 -2.53
C VAL A 577 22.92 -15.96 -3.23
N GLU A 578 23.11 -17.04 -2.51
CA GLU A 578 22.86 -18.39 -2.99
C GLU A 578 21.39 -18.79 -2.85
N GLU A 579 20.97 -19.81 -3.60
CA GLU A 579 19.61 -20.36 -3.44
C GLU A 579 19.43 -21.01 -2.05
N ALA A 580 18.20 -20.85 -1.53
CA ALA A 580 17.81 -21.49 -0.28
C ALA A 580 17.84 -23.02 -0.42
N GLN A 581 18.43 -23.71 0.52
CA GLN A 581 18.48 -25.16 0.54
C GLN A 581 18.41 -25.72 1.96
N VAL A 582 17.86 -26.90 2.10
CA VAL A 582 18.01 -27.72 3.30
C VAL A 582 19.35 -28.45 3.22
N LEU A 583 20.13 -28.44 4.29
CA LEU A 583 21.44 -29.10 4.29
C LEU A 583 21.28 -30.63 4.17
N PRO A 584 22.13 -31.29 3.37
CA PRO A 584 22.16 -32.77 3.29
C PRO A 584 22.35 -33.42 4.67
N PRO A 585 21.70 -34.57 4.94
CA PRO A 585 21.78 -35.24 6.25
C PRO A 585 23.20 -35.62 6.68
N ASP A 586 24.04 -36.07 5.74
CA ASP A 586 25.45 -36.45 5.98
C ASP A 586 26.34 -35.25 6.37
N ILE A 587 26.04 -34.07 5.81
CA ILE A 587 26.72 -32.82 6.19
C ILE A 587 26.26 -32.36 7.58
N ARG A 588 24.92 -32.41 7.79
CA ARG A 588 24.30 -31.95 9.04
C ARG A 588 24.65 -32.85 10.23
N ALA A 589 24.89 -34.14 10.05
CA ALA A 589 25.22 -35.06 11.10
C ALA A 589 26.52 -34.69 11.85
N ASP A 590 27.44 -34.02 11.18
CA ASP A 590 28.76 -33.67 11.72
C ASP A 590 28.93 -32.16 11.85
N GLN A 591 29.33 -31.68 13.03
CA GLN A 591 29.51 -30.25 13.29
C GLN A 591 30.62 -29.64 12.43
N TRP A 592 31.71 -30.39 12.19
CA TRP A 592 32.84 -29.90 11.42
C TRP A 592 32.50 -29.82 9.93
N LYS A 593 31.84 -30.86 9.39
CA LYS A 593 31.36 -30.88 8.00
C LYS A 593 30.35 -29.74 7.77
N THR A 594 29.43 -29.52 8.71
CA THR A 594 28.47 -28.41 8.59
C THR A 594 29.16 -27.05 8.52
N ARG A 595 30.11 -26.79 9.43
CA ARG A 595 30.86 -25.52 9.47
C ARG A 595 31.65 -25.29 8.19
N GLU A 596 32.43 -26.30 7.79
CA GLU A 596 33.26 -26.26 6.58
C GLU A 596 32.41 -26.09 5.33
N TYR A 597 31.31 -26.82 5.21
CA TYR A 597 30.37 -26.70 4.11
C TYR A 597 29.81 -25.28 3.97
N LEU A 598 29.34 -24.69 5.07
CA LEU A 598 28.82 -23.33 5.08
C LEU A 598 29.91 -22.29 4.76
N MET A 599 31.13 -22.47 5.26
CA MET A 599 32.25 -21.59 4.95
C MET A 599 32.63 -21.65 3.45
N ARG A 600 32.72 -22.86 2.89
CA ARG A 600 32.99 -23.05 1.44
C ARG A 600 31.93 -22.41 0.57
N ARG A 601 30.66 -22.56 0.96
CA ARG A 601 29.55 -21.89 0.25
C ARG A 601 29.61 -20.37 0.37
N CYS A 602 29.91 -19.86 1.57
CA CYS A 602 30.06 -18.42 1.79
C CYS A 602 31.17 -17.82 0.92
N LEU A 603 32.34 -18.45 0.90
CA LEU A 603 33.42 -18.06 -0.01
C LEU A 603 33.05 -18.26 -1.48
N GLY A 604 32.32 -19.34 -1.78
CA GLY A 604 31.83 -19.66 -3.12
C GLY A 604 30.91 -18.59 -3.74
N CYS A 605 30.19 -17.84 -2.92
CA CYS A 605 29.38 -16.70 -3.37
C CYS A 605 30.20 -15.64 -4.11
N ARG A 606 31.50 -15.51 -3.83
CA ARG A 606 32.40 -14.56 -4.49
C ARG A 606 32.47 -14.76 -6.00
N ARG A 607 32.21 -15.98 -6.50
CA ARG A 607 32.14 -16.27 -7.96
C ARG A 607 31.07 -15.43 -8.68
N TYR A 608 29.94 -15.15 -7.99
CA TYR A 608 28.87 -14.33 -8.57
C TYR A 608 29.28 -12.86 -8.73
N LEU A 609 30.40 -12.47 -8.10
CA LEU A 609 30.98 -11.12 -8.18
C LEU A 609 32.20 -11.07 -9.11
N GLY A 610 32.57 -12.19 -9.74
CA GLY A 610 33.79 -12.30 -10.53
C GLY A 610 35.08 -12.24 -9.70
N LEU A 611 34.99 -12.53 -8.39
CA LEU A 611 36.12 -12.48 -7.47
C LEU A 611 36.74 -13.87 -7.28
N PRO A 612 38.05 -13.97 -7.02
CA PRO A 612 38.71 -15.24 -6.74
C PRO A 612 38.13 -15.86 -5.45
N VAL A 613 37.94 -17.18 -5.47
CA VAL A 613 37.50 -17.97 -4.32
C VAL A 613 38.74 -18.57 -3.67
N PRO A 614 39.14 -18.08 -2.48
CA PRO A 614 40.27 -18.65 -1.78
C PRO A 614 39.92 -20.05 -1.25
N GLU A 615 40.93 -20.90 -1.13
CA GLU A 615 40.81 -22.17 -0.40
C GLU A 615 40.64 -21.88 1.10
N LEU A 616 39.91 -22.77 1.77
CA LEU A 616 39.81 -22.70 3.24
C LEU A 616 41.15 -23.00 3.85
N GLU A 617 41.59 -22.17 4.77
CA GLU A 617 42.78 -22.44 5.59
C GLU A 617 42.63 -23.78 6.35
N GLU A 618 43.72 -24.57 6.37
CA GLU A 618 43.75 -25.82 7.11
C GLU A 618 43.47 -25.58 8.61
N PRO A 619 42.83 -26.55 9.30
CA PRO A 619 42.59 -26.43 10.73
C PRO A 619 43.92 -26.28 11.49
N THR A 620 43.91 -25.36 12.45
CA THR A 620 45.06 -25.22 13.38
C THR A 620 45.26 -26.51 14.19
N LYS A 621 46.47 -26.73 14.73
CA LYS A 621 46.78 -27.94 15.54
C LYS A 621 45.82 -28.12 16.72
N GLU A 622 45.37 -27.05 17.38
CA GLU A 622 44.35 -27.09 18.42
C GLU A 622 43.01 -27.61 17.95
N GLU A 623 42.59 -27.15 16.76
CA GLU A 623 41.31 -27.55 16.16
C GLU A 623 41.36 -28.97 15.58
N ALA A 624 42.52 -29.41 15.12
CA ALA A 624 42.75 -30.80 14.73
C ALA A 624 42.62 -31.73 15.96
N GLY A 625 43.12 -31.32 17.10
CA GLY A 625 42.95 -32.04 18.38
C GLY A 625 41.50 -32.08 18.88
N GLU A 626 40.70 -31.00 18.69
CA GLU A 626 39.27 -31.01 18.98
C GLU A 626 38.42 -31.85 17.99
N ARG A 627 38.95 -32.20 16.80
CA ARG A 627 38.34 -33.14 15.87
C ARG A 627 38.51 -34.61 16.27
N GLU A 628 39.58 -34.92 16.98
CA GLU A 628 39.89 -36.29 17.40
C GLU A 628 39.35 -36.63 18.80
N ALA A 629 38.96 -35.62 19.60
CA ALA A 629 38.33 -35.75 20.90
C ALA A 629 36.80 -35.68 20.81
#